data_d2a0fd71db381683ad82ae10eb4dc72c
#
_entry.id   d2a0fd71db381683ad82ae10eb4dc72c
#
_cell.length_a   1.000
_cell.length_b   1.000
_cell.length_c   1.000
_cell.angle_alpha   90.00
_cell.angle_beta   90.00
_cell.angle_gamma   90.00
#
_symmetry.space_group_name_H-M   'P 1'
#
loop_
_entity.id
_entity.type
_entity.pdbx_description
1 polymer ?
#
loop_
_entity_poly.entity_id
_entity_poly.type
_entity_poly.pdbx_seq_one_letter_code
_entity_poly.pdbx_strand_id
1 'polypeptide(L)'
;SGDNALDRNILEDIFQLIARENHWNKFDKKRNIVFLDGTEYEDKKSDLVERLGKGEKLFVISVYQTIGAGQNLQYTVPEFLKDQVVKINERRLKNEKDFDAIYLDKPTNLIVSLSDNMEEEDFVKYLFQMEFLQENSEISTYETLLNVKKAFKTFMMGHRNDDGYTDVYAKQSIVLLSTRYIIQAIGRICRTNQKNKNIYIYADNGIADKIDVSIVHGRSFNQEFIALVQEIQKLG
;
A
#
# COMPACT_ATOMS: atom_id res chain seq x y z
N SER A 1 0.40 18.43 -6.61
CA SER A 1 -0.66 17.44 -6.83
C SER A 1 -0.67 17.10 -8.31
N GLY A 2 -0.04 15.94 -8.66
CA GLY A 2 -0.05 15.49 -10.04
C GLY A 2 -1.47 15.08 -10.46
N ASP A 3 -1.77 15.22 -11.76
CA ASP A 3 -3.07 14.92 -12.39
C ASP A 3 -3.58 13.48 -12.22
N ASN A 4 -2.84 12.61 -11.50
CA ASN A 4 -3.16 11.22 -11.21
C ASN A 4 -3.46 10.94 -9.72
N ALA A 5 -3.57 11.96 -8.88
CA ALA A 5 -4.00 11.75 -7.51
C ALA A 5 -5.49 11.38 -7.50
N LEU A 6 -5.82 10.22 -6.94
CA LEU A 6 -7.18 9.77 -6.79
C LEU A 6 -7.96 10.80 -5.97
N ASP A 7 -8.86 11.55 -6.61
CA ASP A 7 -9.63 12.59 -5.93
C ASP A 7 -10.53 11.94 -4.88
N ARG A 8 -10.37 12.39 -3.63
CA ARG A 8 -11.14 11.91 -2.49
C ARG A 8 -12.65 11.99 -2.75
N ASN A 9 -13.13 13.08 -3.37
CA ASN A 9 -14.54 13.25 -3.65
C ASN A 9 -15.04 12.23 -4.67
N ILE A 10 -14.24 11.95 -5.71
CA ILE A 10 -14.58 10.93 -6.71
C ILE A 10 -14.68 9.56 -6.05
N LEU A 11 -13.74 9.20 -5.19
CA LEU A 11 -13.82 7.94 -4.43
C LEU A 11 -15.06 7.85 -3.56
N GLU A 12 -15.33 8.89 -2.77
CA GLU A 12 -16.51 8.95 -1.92
C GLU A 12 -17.80 8.80 -2.72
N ASP A 13 -17.88 9.39 -3.90
CA ASP A 13 -19.05 9.28 -4.79
C ASP A 13 -19.20 7.90 -5.41
N ILE A 14 -18.10 7.28 -5.84
CA ILE A 14 -18.08 5.89 -6.34
C ILE A 14 -18.57 4.92 -5.26
N PHE A 15 -18.03 5.01 -4.05
CA PHE A 15 -18.46 4.17 -2.93
C PHE A 15 -19.94 4.38 -2.58
N GLN A 16 -20.43 5.61 -2.66
CA GLN A 16 -21.84 5.90 -2.45
C GLN A 16 -22.74 5.28 -3.51
N LEU A 17 -22.30 5.26 -4.78
CA LEU A 17 -23.03 4.58 -5.86
C LEU A 17 -23.08 3.06 -5.61
N ILE A 18 -21.93 2.44 -5.32
CA ILE A 18 -21.83 1.01 -5.00
C ILE A 18 -22.72 0.65 -3.82
N ALA A 19 -22.74 1.49 -2.79
CA ALA A 19 -23.57 1.26 -1.61
C ALA A 19 -25.08 1.29 -1.94
N ARG A 20 -25.50 2.20 -2.82
CA ARG A 20 -26.90 2.26 -3.29
C ARG A 20 -27.28 1.04 -4.11
N GLU A 21 -26.45 0.64 -5.08
CA GLU A 21 -26.68 -0.55 -5.92
C GLU A 21 -26.75 -1.84 -5.10
N ASN A 22 -25.95 -1.95 -4.04
CA ASN A 22 -25.90 -3.11 -3.16
C ASN A 22 -26.83 -3.00 -1.93
N HIS A 23 -27.69 -1.99 -1.88
CA HIS A 23 -28.66 -1.78 -0.80
C HIS A 23 -28.03 -1.69 0.60
N TRP A 24 -26.87 -1.04 0.73
CA TRP A 24 -26.22 -0.81 2.03
C TRP A 24 -26.89 0.35 2.76
N ASN A 25 -28.03 0.05 3.39
CA ASN A 25 -28.96 1.04 3.98
C ASN A 25 -28.35 1.96 5.06
N LYS A 26 -27.20 1.60 5.63
CA LYS A 26 -26.53 2.37 6.69
C LYS A 26 -25.20 2.95 6.26
N PHE A 27 -24.86 2.93 4.97
CA PHE A 27 -23.63 3.46 4.48
C PHE A 27 -23.70 4.98 4.31
N ASP A 28 -22.78 5.69 4.94
CA ASP A 28 -22.52 7.12 4.78
C ASP A 28 -21.08 7.32 4.36
N LYS A 29 -20.84 7.89 3.17
CA LYS A 29 -19.50 8.06 2.61
C LYS A 29 -18.57 8.85 3.53
N LYS A 30 -19.06 9.88 4.22
CA LYS A 30 -18.25 10.70 5.12
C LYS A 30 -17.92 10.02 6.43
N ARG A 31 -18.74 9.06 6.84
CA ARG A 31 -18.57 8.31 8.08
C ARG A 31 -17.82 7.00 7.85
N ASN A 32 -18.15 6.26 6.81
CA ASN A 32 -17.65 4.91 6.60
C ASN A 32 -16.36 4.84 5.79
N ILE A 33 -15.96 5.93 5.10
CA ILE A 33 -14.66 6.02 4.43
C ILE A 33 -13.74 6.88 5.28
N VAL A 34 -12.61 6.32 5.69
CA VAL A 34 -11.63 6.99 6.54
C VAL A 34 -10.28 7.04 5.83
N PHE A 35 -9.77 8.24 5.62
CA PHE A 35 -8.44 8.46 5.09
C PHE A 35 -7.45 8.61 6.24
N LEU A 36 -6.41 7.77 6.22
CA LEU A 36 -5.32 7.80 7.19
C LEU A 36 -4.03 8.20 6.48
N ASP A 37 -3.50 9.33 6.86
CA ASP A 37 -2.13 9.73 6.57
C ASP A 37 -1.24 9.61 7.81
N GLY A 38 0.06 9.82 7.63
CA GLY A 38 1.03 9.64 8.72
C GLY A 38 0.89 10.67 9.84
N THR A 39 0.34 11.85 9.55
CA THR A 39 0.26 12.97 10.49
C THR A 39 -0.94 12.86 11.44
N GLU A 40 -2.07 12.35 10.93
CA GLU A 40 -3.33 12.22 11.70
C GLU A 40 -3.56 10.80 12.23
N TYR A 41 -2.61 9.90 12.05
CA TYR A 41 -2.79 8.48 12.35
C TYR A 41 -3.17 8.21 13.81
N GLU A 42 -2.39 8.72 14.75
CA GLU A 42 -2.63 8.44 16.20
C GLU A 42 -3.95 9.03 16.68
N ASP A 43 -4.33 10.20 16.19
CA ASP A 43 -5.58 10.86 16.56
C ASP A 43 -6.81 10.08 16.06
N LYS A 44 -6.75 9.57 14.83
CA LYS A 44 -7.85 8.81 14.21
C LYS A 44 -7.90 7.35 14.64
N LYS A 45 -6.79 6.77 15.05
CA LYS A 45 -6.68 5.36 15.42
C LYS A 45 -7.63 4.95 16.54
N SER A 46 -7.71 5.74 17.60
CA SER A 46 -8.55 5.44 18.76
C SER A 46 -10.03 5.35 18.36
N ASP A 47 -10.52 6.33 17.59
CA ASP A 47 -11.88 6.35 17.07
C ASP A 47 -12.15 5.14 16.15
N LEU A 48 -11.22 4.85 15.23
CA LEU A 48 -11.34 3.71 14.32
C LEU A 48 -11.46 2.37 15.05
N VAL A 49 -10.57 2.14 16.01
CA VAL A 49 -10.56 0.89 16.79
C VAL A 49 -11.85 0.74 17.60
N GLU A 50 -12.36 1.81 18.20
CA GLU A 50 -13.63 1.81 18.91
C GLU A 50 -14.81 1.49 17.99
N ARG A 51 -14.90 2.12 16.84
CA ARG A 51 -15.97 1.93 15.86
C ARG A 51 -15.96 0.52 15.26
N LEU A 52 -14.78 0.01 14.90
CA LEU A 52 -14.61 -1.38 14.46
C LEU A 52 -15.00 -2.36 15.56
N GLY A 53 -14.63 -2.10 16.83
CA GLY A 53 -15.01 -2.89 17.98
C GLY A 53 -16.53 -2.90 18.25
N LYS A 54 -17.24 -1.86 17.84
CA LYS A 54 -18.72 -1.81 17.83
C LYS A 54 -19.33 -2.49 16.60
N GLY A 55 -18.52 -2.99 15.67
CA GLY A 55 -18.97 -3.69 14.48
C GLY A 55 -19.36 -2.78 13.32
N GLU A 56 -18.92 -1.52 13.31
CA GLU A 56 -19.07 -0.67 12.14
C GLU A 56 -18.24 -1.21 10.97
N LYS A 57 -18.78 -1.15 9.76
CA LYS A 57 -18.05 -1.48 8.54
C LYS A 57 -17.35 -0.22 8.04
N LEU A 58 -16.04 -0.25 7.98
CA LEU A 58 -15.21 0.88 7.59
C LEU A 58 -14.32 0.51 6.41
N PHE A 59 -14.17 1.45 5.46
CA PHE A 59 -13.16 1.45 4.43
C PHE A 59 -12.05 2.40 4.85
N VAL A 60 -10.88 1.85 5.16
CA VAL A 60 -9.72 2.64 5.56
C VAL A 60 -8.78 2.75 4.37
N ILE A 61 -8.55 3.98 3.91
CA ILE A 61 -7.67 4.29 2.79
C ILE A 61 -6.40 4.92 3.35
N SER A 62 -5.25 4.35 2.99
CA SER A 62 -3.96 4.82 3.46
C SER A 62 -2.86 4.55 2.43
N VAL A 63 -1.69 5.09 2.66
CA VAL A 63 -0.52 4.86 1.79
C VAL A 63 0.41 3.81 2.41
N TYR A 64 1.20 3.13 1.57
CA TYR A 64 2.11 2.07 2.00
C TYR A 64 3.08 2.53 3.08
N GLN A 65 3.60 3.75 3.01
CA GLN A 65 4.53 4.31 3.99
C GLN A 65 3.90 4.44 5.37
N THR A 66 2.66 4.93 5.46
CA THR A 66 1.92 5.05 6.73
C THR A 66 1.62 3.68 7.32
N ILE A 67 1.12 2.76 6.50
CA ILE A 67 0.85 1.38 6.93
C ILE A 67 2.15 0.67 7.31
N GLY A 68 3.26 0.92 6.59
CA GLY A 68 4.58 0.32 6.82
C GLY A 68 5.22 0.67 8.17
N ALA A 69 4.91 1.83 8.73
CA ALA A 69 5.58 2.41 9.90
C ALA A 69 5.26 1.78 11.28
N GLY A 70 4.99 0.48 11.35
CA GLY A 70 4.76 -0.21 12.64
C GLY A 70 3.33 -0.07 13.21
N GLN A 71 2.45 0.61 12.53
CA GLN A 71 1.11 0.94 12.97
C GLN A 71 0.15 -0.27 12.95
N ASN A 72 -0.53 -0.54 14.05
CA ASN A 72 -1.50 -1.64 14.18
C ASN A 72 -2.91 -1.10 14.36
N LEU A 73 -3.85 -1.58 13.54
CA LEU A 73 -5.27 -1.28 13.63
C LEU A 73 -6.06 -2.52 14.10
N GLN A 74 -5.56 -3.15 15.14
CA GLN A 74 -6.24 -4.29 15.77
C GLN A 74 -7.37 -3.77 16.65
N TYR A 75 -8.50 -4.43 16.60
CA TYR A 75 -9.69 -4.05 17.36
C TYR A 75 -10.32 -5.24 18.08
N THR A 76 -11.02 -4.95 19.17
CA THR A 76 -11.73 -5.96 19.95
C THR A 76 -12.80 -6.62 19.10
N VAL A 77 -12.86 -7.95 19.11
CA VAL A 77 -13.90 -8.69 18.39
C VAL A 77 -15.27 -8.32 18.95
N PRO A 78 -16.21 -7.79 18.11
CA PRO A 78 -17.57 -7.50 18.53
C PRO A 78 -18.25 -8.75 19.09
N GLU A 79 -19.07 -8.60 20.12
CA GLU A 79 -19.74 -9.73 20.82
C GLU A 79 -20.49 -10.64 19.86
N PHE A 80 -21.24 -10.06 18.93
CA PHE A 80 -22.04 -10.80 17.94
C PHE A 80 -21.22 -11.53 16.88
N LEU A 81 -19.88 -11.29 16.79
CA LEU A 81 -18.99 -11.97 15.86
C LEU A 81 -18.12 -13.03 16.55
N LYS A 82 -18.17 -13.17 17.88
CA LYS A 82 -17.29 -14.10 18.62
C LYS A 82 -17.38 -15.54 18.17
N ASP A 83 -18.55 -15.99 17.79
CA ASP A 83 -18.79 -17.37 17.31
C ASP A 83 -18.43 -17.57 15.82
N GLN A 84 -18.16 -16.47 15.12
CA GLN A 84 -17.83 -16.50 13.69
C GLN A 84 -16.32 -16.41 13.41
N VAL A 85 -15.54 -16.05 14.44
CA VAL A 85 -14.08 -15.94 14.29
C VAL A 85 -13.41 -17.28 14.47
N VAL A 86 -12.42 -17.56 13.63
CA VAL A 86 -11.53 -18.71 13.72
C VAL A 86 -10.38 -18.37 14.65
N LYS A 87 -10.12 -19.26 15.63
CA LYS A 87 -9.00 -19.15 16.57
C LYS A 87 -7.84 -20.00 16.07
N ILE A 88 -6.72 -19.34 15.74
CA ILE A 88 -5.55 -20.02 15.15
C ILE A 88 -4.60 -20.58 16.22
N ASN A 89 -4.47 -19.88 17.36
CA ASN A 89 -3.61 -20.31 18.45
C ASN A 89 -4.26 -19.97 19.79
N GLU A 90 -4.74 -20.97 20.50
CA GLU A 90 -5.46 -20.80 21.77
C GLU A 90 -4.56 -20.35 22.93
N ARG A 91 -3.26 -20.59 22.87
CA ARG A 91 -2.34 -20.29 23.98
C ARG A 91 -2.04 -18.79 24.16
N ARG A 92 -2.34 -17.97 23.17
CA ARG A 92 -2.06 -16.51 23.14
C ARG A 92 -3.23 -15.70 22.63
N LEU A 93 -4.46 -16.12 22.93
CA LEU A 93 -5.65 -15.43 22.48
C LEU A 93 -5.81 -14.10 23.21
N LYS A 94 -5.58 -13.03 22.47
CA LYS A 94 -6.18 -11.74 22.79
C LYS A 94 -7.53 -11.66 22.08
N ASN A 95 -8.51 -10.99 22.67
CA ASN A 95 -9.82 -10.78 22.04
C ASN A 95 -9.75 -9.65 20.98
N GLU A 96 -8.79 -9.78 20.09
CA GLU A 96 -8.47 -8.79 19.05
C GLU A 96 -8.41 -9.47 17.69
N LYS A 97 -8.86 -8.77 16.66
CA LYS A 97 -8.73 -9.19 15.27
C LYS A 97 -8.21 -8.05 14.39
N ASP A 98 -7.69 -8.43 13.24
CA ASP A 98 -7.30 -7.52 12.16
C ASP A 98 -8.48 -7.28 11.19
N PHE A 99 -8.26 -6.47 10.15
CA PHE A 99 -9.21 -6.30 9.05
C PHE A 99 -9.43 -7.62 8.29
N ASP A 100 -10.59 -7.71 7.65
CA ASP A 100 -11.02 -8.92 6.94
C ASP A 100 -10.66 -8.90 5.45
N ALA A 101 -10.31 -7.73 4.93
CA ALA A 101 -9.95 -7.54 3.55
C ALA A 101 -8.91 -6.42 3.39
N ILE A 102 -8.12 -6.54 2.35
CA ILE A 102 -7.20 -5.50 1.88
C ILE A 102 -7.29 -5.39 0.36
N TYR A 103 -7.26 -4.18 -0.16
CA TYR A 103 -6.98 -3.89 -1.55
C TYR A 103 -5.58 -3.29 -1.65
N LEU A 104 -4.76 -3.87 -2.48
CA LEU A 104 -3.38 -3.46 -2.73
C LEU A 104 -3.33 -2.79 -4.10
N ASP A 105 -3.15 -1.49 -4.09
CA ASP A 105 -2.86 -0.73 -5.31
C ASP A 105 -1.39 -0.86 -5.70
N LYS A 106 -1.07 -0.55 -6.94
CA LYS A 106 0.30 -0.53 -7.44
C LYS A 106 1.14 0.46 -6.63
N PRO A 107 2.26 0.04 -6.02
CA PRO A 107 3.10 0.94 -5.24
C PRO A 107 3.90 1.88 -6.15
N THR A 108 3.30 3.00 -6.54
CA THR A 108 3.89 3.98 -7.47
C THR A 108 4.61 5.13 -6.78
N ASN A 109 4.33 5.38 -5.50
CA ASN A 109 4.85 6.52 -4.74
C ASN A 109 5.95 6.13 -3.74
N LEU A 110 6.64 4.99 -3.96
CA LEU A 110 7.73 4.55 -3.09
C LEU A 110 9.05 5.26 -3.38
N ILE A 111 9.17 5.78 -4.58
CA ILE A 111 10.32 6.53 -5.07
C ILE A 111 9.83 7.79 -5.77
N VAL A 112 10.68 8.79 -5.83
CA VAL A 112 10.40 10.02 -6.56
C VAL A 112 10.64 9.78 -8.05
N SER A 113 9.67 10.15 -8.87
CA SER A 113 9.78 10.18 -10.33
C SER A 113 9.88 11.62 -10.80
N LEU A 114 10.51 11.82 -11.96
CA LEU A 114 10.52 13.14 -12.58
C LEU A 114 9.11 13.52 -13.00
N SER A 115 8.66 14.68 -12.55
CA SER A 115 7.34 15.24 -12.84
C SER A 115 7.45 16.71 -13.25
N ASP A 116 6.43 17.22 -13.92
CA ASP A 116 6.32 18.65 -14.17
C ASP A 116 6.23 19.41 -12.84
N ASN A 117 6.82 20.60 -12.79
CA ASN A 117 6.87 21.45 -11.61
C ASN A 117 7.44 20.72 -10.36
N MET A 118 8.50 19.93 -10.56
CA MET A 118 9.18 19.20 -9.48
C MET A 118 9.66 20.17 -8.38
N GLU A 119 9.28 19.87 -7.13
CA GLU A 119 9.75 20.63 -5.98
C GLU A 119 11.22 20.33 -5.67
N GLU A 120 11.91 21.27 -5.00
CA GLU A 120 13.32 21.14 -4.66
C GLU A 120 13.60 19.88 -3.82
N GLU A 121 12.75 19.59 -2.88
CA GLU A 121 12.86 18.39 -2.03
C GLU A 121 12.81 17.10 -2.86
N ASP A 122 11.92 17.01 -3.82
CA ASP A 122 11.77 15.84 -4.70
C ASP A 122 12.95 15.73 -5.67
N PHE A 123 13.47 16.87 -6.16
CA PHE A 123 14.69 16.88 -6.95
C PHE A 123 15.89 16.31 -6.17
N VAL A 124 16.09 16.74 -4.92
CA VAL A 124 17.15 16.22 -4.05
C VAL A 124 16.97 14.73 -3.77
N LYS A 125 15.75 14.29 -3.44
CA LYS A 125 15.45 12.86 -3.26
C LYS A 125 15.75 12.04 -4.51
N TYR A 126 15.42 12.58 -5.70
CA TYR A 126 15.73 11.91 -6.96
C TYR A 126 17.24 11.73 -7.18
N LEU A 127 18.05 12.74 -6.84
CA LEU A 127 19.51 12.63 -6.92
C LEU A 127 20.04 11.50 -6.04
N PHE A 128 19.59 11.43 -4.78
CA PHE A 128 19.97 10.34 -3.86
C PHE A 128 19.53 8.96 -4.37
N GLN A 129 18.37 8.87 -5.01
CA GLN A 129 17.93 7.62 -5.64
C GLN A 129 18.86 7.17 -6.76
N MET A 130 19.32 8.10 -7.59
CA MET A 130 20.26 7.79 -8.67
C MET A 130 21.62 7.33 -8.13
N GLU A 131 22.13 8.01 -7.10
CA GLU A 131 23.35 7.61 -6.40
C GLU A 131 23.22 6.21 -5.79
N PHE A 132 22.12 5.93 -5.07
CA PHE A 132 21.84 4.63 -4.50
C PHE A 132 21.85 3.51 -5.55
N LEU A 133 21.18 3.71 -6.69
CA LEU A 133 21.13 2.73 -7.77
C LEU A 133 22.51 2.52 -8.41
N GLN A 134 23.32 3.57 -8.53
CA GLN A 134 24.69 3.48 -9.02
C GLN A 134 25.59 2.70 -8.05
N GLU A 135 25.52 2.99 -6.75
CA GLU A 135 26.29 2.28 -5.72
C GLU A 135 25.96 0.79 -5.67
N ASN A 136 24.68 0.43 -5.91
CA ASN A 136 24.25 -0.96 -6.03
C ASN A 136 24.53 -1.59 -7.41
N SER A 137 25.25 -0.88 -8.29
CA SER A 137 25.60 -1.34 -9.66
C SER A 137 24.38 -1.67 -10.54
N GLU A 138 23.22 -1.08 -10.25
CA GLU A 138 21.99 -1.27 -11.04
C GLU A 138 21.89 -0.29 -12.21
N ILE A 139 22.60 0.81 -12.14
CA ILE A 139 22.81 1.75 -13.25
C ILE A 139 24.28 2.13 -13.34
N SER A 140 24.73 2.42 -14.55
CA SER A 140 26.10 2.88 -14.80
C SER A 140 26.28 4.36 -14.40
N THR A 141 27.52 4.77 -14.19
CA THR A 141 27.87 6.19 -13.99
C THR A 141 27.36 7.08 -15.14
N TYR A 142 27.38 6.57 -16.37
CA TYR A 142 26.86 7.29 -17.52
C TYR A 142 25.33 7.48 -17.43
N GLU A 143 24.58 6.44 -17.09
CA GLU A 143 23.12 6.53 -16.87
C GLU A 143 22.79 7.47 -15.72
N THR A 144 23.54 7.43 -14.62
CA THR A 144 23.38 8.35 -13.50
C THR A 144 23.53 9.80 -13.97
N LEU A 145 24.64 10.12 -14.64
CA LEU A 145 24.87 11.47 -15.16
C LEU A 145 23.79 11.94 -16.13
N LEU A 146 23.31 11.04 -16.99
CA LEU A 146 22.24 11.34 -17.94
C LEU A 146 20.94 11.67 -17.20
N ASN A 147 20.54 10.86 -16.24
CA ASN A 147 19.31 11.04 -15.47
C ASN A 147 19.38 12.30 -14.58
N VAL A 148 20.53 12.57 -13.95
CA VAL A 148 20.76 13.79 -13.17
C VAL A 148 20.65 15.04 -14.03
N LYS A 149 21.24 15.04 -15.23
CA LYS A 149 21.11 16.17 -16.18
C LYS A 149 19.66 16.39 -16.62
N LYS A 150 18.91 15.31 -16.86
CA LYS A 150 17.48 15.38 -17.21
C LYS A 150 16.68 15.93 -16.04
N ALA A 151 16.91 15.44 -14.83
CA ALA A 151 16.24 15.92 -13.62
C ALA A 151 16.50 17.41 -13.40
N PHE A 152 17.74 17.85 -13.53
CA PHE A 152 18.09 19.27 -13.41
C PHE A 152 17.39 20.12 -14.47
N LYS A 153 17.33 19.65 -15.72
CA LYS A 153 16.63 20.34 -16.79
C LYS A 153 15.13 20.44 -16.51
N THR A 154 14.50 19.33 -16.04
CA THR A 154 13.07 19.30 -15.66
C THR A 154 12.80 20.28 -14.52
N PHE A 155 13.64 20.28 -13.48
CA PHE A 155 13.52 21.20 -12.34
C PHE A 155 13.63 22.66 -12.76
N MET A 156 14.60 23.00 -13.63
CA MET A 156 14.82 24.38 -14.10
C MET A 156 13.78 24.87 -15.07
N MET A 157 13.21 24.00 -15.90
CA MET A 157 12.25 24.37 -16.94
C MET A 157 10.77 24.17 -16.51
N GLY A 158 10.53 23.51 -15.40
CA GLY A 158 9.20 23.25 -14.89
C GLY A 158 8.41 22.20 -15.69
N HIS A 159 8.97 21.55 -16.70
CA HIS A 159 8.31 20.50 -17.47
C HIS A 159 9.26 19.36 -17.81
N ARG A 160 8.67 18.17 -17.82
CA ARG A 160 9.37 16.93 -18.14
C ARG A 160 9.55 16.78 -19.66
N ASN A 161 10.74 16.38 -20.06
CA ASN A 161 11.03 16.02 -21.44
C ASN A 161 11.06 14.48 -21.54
N ASP A 162 10.17 13.87 -22.32
CA ASP A 162 9.90 12.41 -22.29
C ASP A 162 10.97 11.52 -22.94
N ASP A 163 12.09 12.05 -23.34
CA ASP A 163 13.13 11.29 -24.04
C ASP A 163 13.97 10.39 -23.13
N GLY A 164 13.64 9.08 -23.13
CA GLY A 164 14.54 8.00 -22.71
C GLY A 164 14.95 8.02 -21.22
N TYR A 165 13.98 8.15 -20.30
CA TYR A 165 14.23 7.98 -18.87
C TYR A 165 14.47 6.52 -18.51
N THR A 166 15.39 6.28 -17.59
CA THR A 166 15.55 4.96 -16.98
C THR A 166 14.28 4.60 -16.21
N ASP A 167 13.67 3.46 -16.50
CA ASP A 167 12.57 2.94 -15.67
C ASP A 167 13.14 2.47 -14.33
N VAL A 168 13.09 3.35 -13.35
CA VAL A 168 13.62 3.11 -12.00
C VAL A 168 12.83 2.01 -11.30
N TYR A 169 11.53 1.87 -11.60
CA TYR A 169 10.68 0.84 -11.02
C TYR A 169 10.99 -0.58 -11.52
N ALA A 170 11.69 -0.71 -12.65
CA ALA A 170 12.16 -2.00 -13.16
C ALA A 170 13.48 -2.46 -12.50
N LYS A 171 14.12 -1.63 -11.69
CA LYS A 171 15.37 -2.00 -11.02
C LYS A 171 15.12 -2.94 -9.85
N GLN A 172 15.99 -3.94 -9.69
CA GLN A 172 15.78 -5.03 -8.73
C GLN A 172 15.66 -4.55 -7.28
N SER A 173 16.46 -3.58 -6.85
CA SER A 173 16.35 -3.02 -5.49
C SER A 173 15.01 -2.34 -5.24
N ILE A 174 14.43 -1.69 -6.26
CA ILE A 174 13.13 -1.04 -6.18
C ILE A 174 12.00 -2.08 -6.17
N VAL A 175 12.12 -3.16 -6.96
CA VAL A 175 11.19 -4.29 -6.92
C VAL A 175 11.21 -4.96 -5.53
N LEU A 176 12.39 -5.17 -4.95
CA LEU A 176 12.54 -5.69 -3.58
C LEU A 176 11.95 -4.75 -2.53
N LEU A 177 12.15 -3.45 -2.67
CA LEU A 177 11.54 -2.44 -1.80
C LEU A 177 10.01 -2.49 -1.90
N SER A 178 9.46 -2.52 -3.11
CA SER A 178 8.02 -2.66 -3.37
C SER A 178 7.46 -3.93 -2.75
N THR A 179 8.14 -5.06 -2.96
CA THR A 179 7.77 -6.35 -2.37
C THR A 179 7.72 -6.28 -0.84
N ARG A 180 8.70 -5.62 -0.21
CA ARG A 180 8.72 -5.43 1.24
C ARG A 180 7.51 -4.65 1.74
N TYR A 181 7.11 -3.57 1.07
CA TYR A 181 5.93 -2.79 1.43
C TYR A 181 4.63 -3.59 1.26
N ILE A 182 4.52 -4.38 0.20
CA ILE A 182 3.38 -5.26 -0.03
C ILE A 182 3.28 -6.32 1.08
N ILE A 183 4.38 -6.98 1.43
CA ILE A 183 4.42 -7.95 2.54
C ILE A 183 3.99 -7.28 3.86
N GLN A 184 4.48 -6.08 4.12
CA GLN A 184 4.11 -5.33 5.32
C GLN A 184 2.63 -4.96 5.34
N ALA A 185 2.06 -4.56 4.21
CA ALA A 185 0.64 -4.25 4.09
C ALA A 185 -0.23 -5.49 4.35
N ILE A 186 0.07 -6.62 3.70
CA ILE A 186 -0.60 -7.90 3.95
C ILE A 186 -0.47 -8.31 5.42
N GLY A 187 0.70 -8.11 6.02
CA GLY A 187 0.92 -8.37 7.44
C GLY A 187 -0.04 -7.63 8.37
N ARG A 188 -0.73 -6.57 7.91
CA ARG A 188 -1.72 -5.84 8.73
C ARG A 188 -3.06 -6.55 8.88
N ILE A 189 -3.36 -7.51 8.03
CA ILE A 189 -4.61 -8.29 8.09
C ILE A 189 -4.39 -9.71 8.62
N CYS A 190 -3.15 -10.06 9.01
CA CYS A 190 -2.82 -11.43 9.40
C CYS A 190 -2.01 -11.57 10.70
N ARG A 191 -1.98 -10.56 11.57
CA ARG A 191 -1.17 -10.57 12.82
C ARG A 191 -1.85 -11.20 14.01
N THR A 192 -3.17 -11.11 14.09
CA THR A 192 -3.93 -11.61 15.23
C THR A 192 -4.22 -13.10 15.13
N ASN A 193 -4.45 -13.72 16.28
CA ASN A 193 -4.83 -15.13 16.37
C ASN A 193 -6.35 -15.37 16.20
N GLN A 194 -7.14 -14.30 16.02
CA GLN A 194 -8.56 -14.37 15.72
C GLN A 194 -8.81 -13.74 14.35
N LYS A 195 -9.40 -14.50 13.45
CA LYS A 195 -9.64 -14.07 12.06
C LYS A 195 -11.04 -14.47 11.62
N ASN A 196 -11.56 -13.79 10.63
CA ASN A 196 -12.73 -14.31 9.92
C ASN A 196 -12.36 -15.59 9.18
N LYS A 197 -13.38 -16.42 8.90
CA LYS A 197 -13.19 -17.67 8.15
C LYS A 197 -12.51 -17.44 6.80
N ASN A 198 -12.82 -16.31 6.15
CA ASN A 198 -12.18 -15.88 4.90
C ASN A 198 -11.52 -14.52 5.10
N ILE A 199 -10.32 -14.38 4.58
CA ILE A 199 -9.58 -13.12 4.44
C ILE A 199 -9.46 -12.85 2.95
N TYR A 200 -9.76 -11.62 2.54
CA TYR A 200 -9.76 -11.26 1.12
C TYR A 200 -8.59 -10.33 0.80
N ILE A 201 -7.80 -10.72 -0.19
CA ILE A 201 -6.74 -9.89 -0.74
C ILE A 201 -7.11 -9.60 -2.19
N TYR A 202 -7.37 -8.34 -2.46
CA TYR A 202 -7.56 -7.83 -3.81
C TYR A 202 -6.30 -7.06 -4.20
N ALA A 203 -5.87 -7.19 -5.43
CA ALA A 203 -4.67 -6.52 -5.91
C ALA A 203 -4.91 -5.96 -7.32
N ASP A 204 -4.32 -4.78 -7.59
CA ASP A 204 -4.24 -4.25 -8.94
C ASP A 204 -3.38 -5.15 -9.84
N ASN A 205 -3.74 -5.28 -11.10
CA ASN A 205 -3.01 -6.11 -12.07
C ASN A 205 -1.53 -5.69 -12.22
N GLY A 206 -1.25 -4.40 -12.08
CA GLY A 206 0.12 -3.87 -12.15
C GLY A 206 0.99 -4.20 -10.94
N ILE A 207 0.44 -4.88 -9.91
CA ILE A 207 1.24 -5.30 -8.75
C ILE A 207 2.16 -6.46 -9.08
N ALA A 208 1.81 -7.29 -10.07
CA ALA A 208 2.61 -8.43 -10.50
C ALA A 208 4.03 -8.02 -10.92
N ASP A 209 4.16 -6.89 -11.62
CA ASP A 209 5.44 -6.34 -12.07
C ASP A 209 6.25 -5.71 -10.92
N LYS A 210 5.68 -5.60 -9.73
CA LYS A 210 6.27 -4.94 -8.56
C LYS A 210 6.63 -5.92 -7.44
N ILE A 211 6.44 -7.22 -7.66
CA ILE A 211 6.78 -8.27 -6.71
C ILE A 211 7.89 -9.15 -7.30
N ASP A 212 8.96 -9.30 -6.55
CA ASP A 212 9.95 -10.35 -6.84
C ASP A 212 9.44 -11.70 -6.33
N VAL A 213 8.83 -12.48 -7.23
CA VAL A 213 8.30 -13.80 -6.89
C VAL A 213 9.38 -14.82 -6.50
N SER A 214 10.64 -14.57 -6.89
CA SER A 214 11.77 -15.46 -6.55
C SER A 214 12.10 -15.43 -5.07
N ILE A 215 11.75 -14.35 -4.38
CA ILE A 215 12.02 -14.17 -2.95
C ILE A 215 11.35 -15.23 -2.06
N VAL A 216 10.26 -15.85 -2.55
CA VAL A 216 9.49 -16.85 -1.80
C VAL A 216 10.28 -18.16 -1.61
N HIS A 217 11.22 -18.45 -2.49
CA HIS A 217 12.02 -19.68 -2.40
C HIS A 217 13.00 -19.63 -1.23
N GLY A 218 12.87 -20.62 -0.33
CA GLY A 218 13.80 -20.81 0.81
C GLY A 218 13.63 -19.87 1.99
N ARG A 219 12.56 -19.05 2.03
CA ARG A 219 12.26 -18.14 3.13
C ARG A 219 10.89 -18.42 3.74
N SER A 220 10.73 -18.10 5.02
CA SER A 220 9.45 -18.21 5.72
C SER A 220 8.67 -16.89 5.58
N PHE A 221 7.57 -16.93 4.83
CA PHE A 221 6.63 -15.83 4.69
C PHE A 221 5.27 -16.19 5.27
N ASN A 222 4.41 -15.19 5.47
CA ASN A 222 3.03 -15.46 5.83
C ASN A 222 2.28 -16.15 4.67
N GLN A 223 1.30 -16.97 5.03
CA GLN A 223 0.54 -17.77 4.04
C GLN A 223 -0.25 -16.89 3.07
N GLU A 224 -0.69 -15.73 3.54
CA GLU A 224 -1.45 -14.76 2.75
C GLU A 224 -0.60 -14.17 1.62
N PHE A 225 0.68 -13.85 1.88
CA PHE A 225 1.60 -13.41 0.84
C PHE A 225 1.94 -14.53 -0.15
N ILE A 226 2.15 -15.75 0.35
CA ILE A 226 2.38 -16.92 -0.50
C ILE A 226 1.19 -17.15 -1.44
N ALA A 227 -0.04 -17.03 -0.94
CA ALA A 227 -1.25 -17.16 -1.74
C ALA A 227 -1.31 -16.09 -2.85
N LEU A 228 -1.00 -14.82 -2.55
CA LEU A 228 -0.93 -13.77 -3.55
C LEU A 228 0.09 -14.09 -4.65
N VAL A 229 1.31 -14.51 -4.28
CA VAL A 229 2.35 -14.88 -5.26
C VAL A 229 1.92 -16.05 -6.14
N GLN A 230 1.26 -17.05 -5.56
CA GLN A 230 0.74 -18.20 -6.33
C GLN A 230 -0.33 -17.78 -7.36
N GLU A 231 -1.19 -16.82 -7.01
CA GLU A 231 -2.17 -16.31 -7.99
C GLU A 231 -1.47 -15.49 -9.09
N ILE A 232 -0.50 -14.65 -8.76
CA ILE A 232 0.29 -13.91 -9.75
C ILE A 232 0.98 -14.88 -10.73
N GLN A 233 1.57 -15.97 -10.24
CA GLN A 233 2.23 -16.97 -11.09
C GLN A 233 1.30 -17.73 -12.02
N LYS A 234 -0.01 -17.76 -11.74
CA LYS A 234 -1.01 -18.35 -12.63
C LYS A 234 -1.43 -17.41 -13.77
N LEU A 235 -1.21 -16.11 -13.61
CA LEU A 235 -1.59 -15.10 -14.60
C LEU A 235 -0.51 -14.87 -15.68
N GLY A 236 0.73 -15.26 -15.43
CA GLY A 236 1.86 -15.18 -16.37
C GLY A 236 2.15 -16.51 -17.01
#